data_409524701676de59c21126ab1060678c
#
_entry.id   409524701676de59c21126ab1060678c
#
_cell.length_a   1.000
_cell.length_b   1.000
_cell.length_c   1.000
_cell.angle_alpha   90.00
_cell.angle_beta   90.00
_cell.angle_gamma   90.00
#
_symmetry.space_group_name_H-M   'P 1'
#
loop_
_entity.id
_entity.type
_entity.pdbx_description
1 polymer ?
#
loop_
_entity_poly.entity_id
_entity_poly.type
_entity_poly.pdbx_seq_one_letter_code
_entity_poly.pdbx_strand_id
1 'polypeptide(L)'
;MNPKKILIDALTSLGFEDGKTIFLQGTMNPEADYPAEFVTFWTNYTADNSHYDNAVNSVDWNFSVMYYANDPQKVNTKPFEIAKALKQRGFVQQGKGQDVLSDETTHTGWALDFTYPEYQRKGE
;
A
#
# COMPACT_ATOMS: atom_id res chain seq x y z
N MET A 1 -10.67 6.07 12.14
CA MET A 1 -9.73 6.56 11.14
C MET A 1 -9.65 5.57 9.98
N ASN A 2 -9.60 6.05 8.76
CA ASN A 2 -9.61 5.18 7.58
C ASN A 2 -8.20 4.66 7.29
N PRO A 3 -7.97 3.33 7.29
CA PRO A 3 -6.65 2.76 6.99
C PRO A 3 -6.09 3.16 5.62
N LYS A 4 -6.96 3.37 4.62
CA LYS A 4 -6.49 3.85 3.31
C LYS A 4 -5.85 5.23 3.41
N LYS A 5 -6.40 6.10 4.24
CA LYS A 5 -5.83 7.42 4.44
C LYS A 5 -4.48 7.35 5.13
N ILE A 6 -4.34 6.46 6.11
CA ILE A 6 -3.07 6.25 6.79
C ILE A 6 -2.00 5.79 5.79
N LEU A 7 -2.38 4.88 4.87
CA LEU A 7 -1.48 4.41 3.82
C LEU A 7 -1.06 5.56 2.90
N ILE A 8 -2.02 6.35 2.44
CA ILE A 8 -1.74 7.49 1.57
C ILE A 8 -0.85 8.52 2.28
N ASP A 9 -1.12 8.80 3.55
CA ASP A 9 -0.31 9.74 4.34
C ASP A 9 1.14 9.25 4.47
N ALA A 10 1.32 7.94 4.66
CA ALA A 10 2.65 7.35 4.73
C ALA A 10 3.42 7.54 3.41
N LEU A 11 2.75 7.28 2.29
CA LEU A 11 3.36 7.46 0.97
C LEU A 11 3.65 8.94 0.69
N THR A 12 2.75 9.82 1.10
CA THR A 12 2.96 11.26 0.94
C THR A 12 4.20 11.73 1.69
N SER A 13 4.46 11.16 2.85
CA SER A 13 5.65 11.49 3.63
C SER A 13 6.95 11.14 2.92
N LEU A 14 6.90 10.25 1.94
CA LEU A 14 8.05 9.85 1.14
C LEU A 14 8.18 10.64 -0.16
N GLY A 15 7.31 11.61 -0.39
CA GLY A 15 7.36 12.47 -1.57
C GLY A 15 6.37 12.10 -2.68
N PHE A 16 5.56 11.06 -2.49
CA PHE A 16 4.52 10.74 -3.45
C PHE A 16 3.32 11.68 -3.28
N GLU A 17 2.58 11.90 -4.36
CA GLU A 17 1.42 12.78 -4.35
C GLU A 17 0.17 12.02 -4.77
N ASP A 18 -0.88 12.12 -3.95
CA ASP A 18 -2.17 11.49 -4.23
C ASP A 18 -2.75 12.03 -5.54
N GLY A 19 -3.12 11.13 -6.44
CA GLY A 19 -3.66 11.47 -7.75
C GLY A 19 -2.61 11.77 -8.82
N LYS A 20 -1.33 11.85 -8.44
CA LYS A 20 -0.23 12.10 -9.40
C LYS A 20 0.77 10.96 -9.43
N THR A 21 1.17 10.46 -8.27
CA THR A 21 2.09 9.34 -8.14
C THR A 21 1.59 8.29 -7.15
N ILE A 22 0.39 8.48 -6.58
CA ILE A 22 -0.31 7.50 -5.78
C ILE A 22 -1.68 7.28 -6.41
N PHE A 23 -2.02 6.04 -6.76
CA PHE A 23 -3.30 5.73 -7.40
C PHE A 23 -3.95 4.53 -6.73
N LEU A 24 -5.26 4.62 -6.50
CA LEU A 24 -6.04 3.43 -6.27
C LEU A 24 -6.07 2.64 -7.58
N GLN A 25 -5.92 1.32 -7.51
CA GLN A 25 -5.90 0.48 -8.70
C GLN A 25 -7.11 0.78 -9.59
N GLY A 26 -6.84 1.01 -10.87
CA GLY A 26 -7.87 1.29 -11.86
C GLY A 26 -8.23 2.76 -12.01
N THR A 27 -7.63 3.65 -11.22
CA THR A 27 -7.94 5.09 -11.29
C THR A 27 -6.94 5.89 -12.11
N MET A 28 -5.83 5.25 -12.51
CA MET A 28 -4.84 5.93 -13.34
C MET A 28 -5.39 6.14 -14.75
N ASN A 29 -5.22 7.36 -15.29
CA ASN A 29 -5.67 7.66 -16.64
C ASN A 29 -4.81 6.89 -17.66
N PRO A 30 -5.38 5.96 -18.44
CA PRO A 30 -4.59 5.15 -19.37
C PRO A 30 -4.02 5.94 -20.55
N GLU A 31 -4.54 7.13 -20.82
CA GLU A 31 -4.05 7.99 -21.89
C GLU A 31 -2.94 8.93 -21.43
N ALA A 32 -2.71 9.04 -20.12
CA ALA A 32 -1.64 9.88 -19.59
C ALA A 32 -0.31 9.14 -19.65
N ASP A 33 0.78 9.88 -19.79
CA ASP A 33 2.11 9.30 -19.67
C ASP A 33 2.33 8.82 -18.24
N TYR A 34 2.95 7.66 -18.10
CA TYR A 34 3.26 7.14 -16.78
C TYR A 34 4.35 8.00 -16.13
N PRO A 35 4.18 8.36 -14.85
CA PRO A 35 5.25 9.02 -14.11
C PRO A 35 6.51 8.17 -14.08
N ALA A 36 7.66 8.80 -13.83
CA ALA A 36 8.92 8.09 -13.70
C ALA A 36 8.87 7.05 -12.57
N GLU A 37 8.14 7.36 -11.50
CA GLU A 37 7.82 6.41 -10.44
C GLU A 37 6.42 6.69 -9.93
N PHE A 38 5.73 5.63 -9.50
CA PHE A 38 4.39 5.76 -8.92
C PHE A 38 4.05 4.51 -8.11
N VAL A 39 3.02 4.65 -7.28
CA VAL A 39 2.53 3.57 -6.43
C VAL A 39 1.06 3.36 -6.70
N THR A 40 0.64 2.11 -6.86
CA THR A 40 -0.77 1.74 -6.89
C THR A 40 -1.07 0.86 -5.68
N PHE A 41 -2.31 0.88 -5.24
CA PHE A 41 -2.72 0.05 -4.11
C PHE A 41 -4.19 -0.35 -4.24
N TRP A 42 -4.54 -1.44 -3.56
CA TRP A 42 -5.94 -1.81 -3.37
C TRP A 42 -6.09 -2.59 -2.08
N THR A 43 -7.33 -2.66 -1.59
CA THR A 43 -7.70 -3.50 -0.46
C THR A 43 -8.09 -4.87 -1.00
N ASN A 44 -7.39 -5.92 -0.59
CA ASN A 44 -7.72 -7.29 -1.00
C ASN A 44 -8.94 -7.80 -0.25
N TYR A 45 -8.99 -7.57 1.07
CA TYR A 45 -10.09 -7.98 1.91
C TYR A 45 -10.01 -7.28 3.26
N THR A 46 -11.12 -7.32 3.98
CA THR A 46 -11.19 -6.97 5.39
C THR A 46 -11.73 -8.17 6.14
N ALA A 47 -11.28 -8.37 7.37
CA ALA A 47 -11.73 -9.49 8.18
C ALA A 47 -11.74 -9.12 9.65
N ASP A 48 -12.79 -9.57 10.35
CA ASP A 48 -12.85 -9.42 11.80
C ASP A 48 -11.79 -10.32 12.44
N ASN A 49 -11.05 -9.76 13.37
CA ASN A 49 -10.03 -10.49 14.09
C ASN A 49 -10.33 -10.43 15.58
N SER A 50 -11.42 -11.08 15.96
CA SER A 50 -11.85 -11.15 17.35
C SER A 50 -12.32 -12.55 17.66
N HIS A 51 -11.77 -13.13 18.69
CA HIS A 51 -12.10 -14.49 19.07
C HIS A 51 -12.34 -14.63 20.57
N TYR A 52 -12.47 -13.53 21.29
CA TYR A 52 -12.58 -13.56 22.75
C TYR A 52 -13.76 -12.72 23.24
N ASP A 53 -14.59 -13.33 24.09
CA ASP A 53 -15.57 -12.65 24.93
C ASP A 53 -16.52 -11.70 24.22
N ASN A 54 -16.93 -12.05 23.01
CA ASN A 54 -17.91 -11.29 22.25
C ASN A 54 -17.49 -9.87 21.90
N ALA A 55 -16.21 -9.56 22.03
CA ALA A 55 -15.70 -8.24 21.65
C ALA A 55 -14.93 -8.35 20.33
N VAL A 56 -15.38 -7.61 19.32
CA VAL A 56 -14.57 -7.44 18.13
C VAL A 56 -13.45 -6.48 18.51
N ASN A 57 -12.25 -6.96 18.53
CA ASN A 57 -11.12 -6.18 18.96
C ASN A 57 -10.42 -5.47 17.81
N SER A 58 -10.46 -6.07 16.62
CA SER A 58 -9.88 -5.43 15.45
C SER A 58 -10.54 -5.91 14.18
N VAL A 59 -10.43 -5.09 13.16
CA VAL A 59 -10.74 -5.45 11.78
C VAL A 59 -9.41 -5.39 11.04
N ASP A 60 -9.03 -6.49 10.41
CA ASP A 60 -7.80 -6.54 9.62
C ASP A 60 -8.09 -6.09 8.20
N TRP A 61 -7.34 -5.10 7.75
CA TRP A 61 -7.38 -4.62 6.37
C TRP A 61 -6.14 -5.13 5.66
N ASN A 62 -6.33 -5.91 4.61
CA ASN A 62 -5.21 -6.41 3.82
C ASN A 62 -5.08 -5.60 2.55
N PHE A 63 -3.88 -5.06 2.33
CA PHE A 63 -3.57 -4.22 1.18
C PHE A 63 -2.46 -4.83 0.34
N SER A 64 -2.59 -4.69 -0.97
CA SER A 64 -1.47 -4.84 -1.89
C SER A 64 -1.00 -3.45 -2.30
N VAL A 65 0.29 -3.22 -2.20
CA VAL A 65 0.92 -1.95 -2.57
C VAL A 65 1.99 -2.27 -3.61
N MET A 66 1.85 -1.71 -4.81
CA MET A 66 2.78 -1.94 -5.90
C MET A 66 3.52 -0.66 -6.24
N TYR A 67 4.83 -0.75 -6.26
CA TYR A 67 5.71 0.35 -6.67
C TYR A 67 6.25 0.07 -8.06
N TYR A 68 6.18 1.07 -8.93
CA TYR A 68 6.68 1.00 -10.29
C TYR A 68 7.64 2.14 -10.56
N ALA A 69 8.71 1.86 -11.29
CA ALA A 69 9.67 2.88 -11.69
C ALA A 69 10.31 2.53 -13.02
N ASN A 70 10.70 3.56 -13.77
CA ASN A 70 11.48 3.37 -14.99
C ASN A 70 12.97 3.20 -14.71
N ASP A 71 13.40 3.33 -13.46
CA ASP A 71 14.77 3.10 -13.02
C ASP A 71 14.81 1.82 -12.17
N PRO A 72 15.44 0.73 -12.68
CA PRO A 72 15.50 -0.52 -11.93
C PRO A 72 16.17 -0.41 -10.57
N GLN A 73 17.09 0.54 -10.39
CA GLN A 73 17.75 0.71 -9.09
C GLN A 73 16.78 1.22 -8.03
N LYS A 74 15.81 2.05 -8.41
CA LYS A 74 14.79 2.53 -7.48
C LYS A 74 13.88 1.39 -7.03
N VAL A 75 13.62 0.43 -7.90
CA VAL A 75 12.82 -0.75 -7.54
C VAL A 75 13.53 -1.60 -6.48
N ASN A 76 14.84 -1.54 -6.41
CA ASN A 76 15.62 -2.27 -5.41
C ASN A 76 15.69 -1.56 -4.06
N THR A 77 15.37 -0.28 -3.98
CA THR A 77 15.54 0.52 -2.76
C THR A 77 14.23 1.12 -2.25
N LYS A 78 13.42 1.70 -3.12
CA LYS A 78 12.22 2.43 -2.74
C LYS A 78 11.17 1.57 -2.03
N PRO A 79 10.91 0.32 -2.45
CA PRO A 79 9.95 -0.52 -1.74
C PRO A 79 10.31 -0.76 -0.28
N PHE A 80 11.59 -0.82 0.06
CA PHE A 80 12.01 -0.99 1.45
C PHE A 80 11.74 0.28 2.27
N GLU A 81 11.88 1.45 1.67
CA GLU A 81 11.53 2.71 2.32
C GLU A 81 10.02 2.81 2.54
N ILE A 82 9.24 2.37 1.56
CA ILE A 82 7.78 2.31 1.68
C ILE A 82 7.38 1.37 2.82
N ALA A 83 7.98 0.18 2.84
CA ALA A 83 7.71 -0.80 3.90
C ALA A 83 8.03 -0.23 5.27
N LYS A 84 9.17 0.44 5.41
CA LYS A 84 9.57 1.05 6.67
C LYS A 84 8.56 2.10 7.14
N ALA A 85 8.14 2.98 6.24
CA ALA A 85 7.18 4.02 6.57
C ALA A 85 5.84 3.45 7.01
N LEU A 86 5.36 2.40 6.31
CA LEU A 86 4.10 1.75 6.67
C LEU A 86 4.20 1.01 8.00
N LYS A 87 5.30 0.31 8.24
CA LYS A 87 5.50 -0.38 9.52
C LYS A 87 5.51 0.60 10.69
N GLN A 88 6.06 1.78 10.51
CA GLN A 88 6.09 2.81 11.54
C GLN A 88 4.69 3.31 11.88
N ARG A 89 3.72 3.08 11.01
CA ARG A 89 2.33 3.51 11.21
C ARG A 89 1.39 2.36 11.58
N GLY A 90 1.97 1.22 11.95
CA GLY A 90 1.19 0.09 12.45
C GLY A 90 0.81 -0.95 11.41
N PHE A 91 1.30 -0.85 10.19
CA PHE A 91 1.10 -1.90 9.18
C PHE A 91 2.05 -3.06 9.45
N VAL A 92 1.55 -4.27 9.26
CA VAL A 92 2.33 -5.50 9.39
C VAL A 92 2.62 -6.02 7.99
N GLN A 93 3.89 -6.10 7.64
CA GLN A 93 4.29 -6.61 6.32
C GLN A 93 4.20 -8.12 6.28
N GLN A 94 3.62 -8.64 5.20
CA GLN A 94 3.53 -10.07 4.94
C GLN A 94 4.48 -10.43 3.82
N GLY A 95 5.54 -11.18 4.16
CA GLY A 95 6.61 -11.47 3.22
C GLY A 95 7.48 -10.25 2.96
N LYS A 96 8.28 -10.31 1.90
CA LYS A 96 9.19 -9.22 1.52
C LYS A 96 8.87 -8.62 0.16
N GLY A 97 7.79 -9.10 -0.44
CA GLY A 97 7.38 -8.64 -1.75
C GLY A 97 7.78 -9.57 -2.88
N GLN A 98 7.38 -9.21 -4.06
CA GLN A 98 7.64 -9.97 -5.28
C GLN A 98 7.61 -9.05 -6.49
N ASP A 99 8.23 -9.51 -7.57
CA ASP A 99 8.18 -8.79 -8.84
C ASP A 99 6.75 -8.76 -9.38
N VAL A 100 6.38 -7.63 -9.98
CA VAL A 100 5.13 -7.53 -10.73
C VAL A 100 5.41 -6.93 -12.09
N LEU A 101 4.61 -7.33 -13.06
CA LEU A 101 4.71 -6.79 -14.42
C LEU A 101 4.03 -5.42 -14.46
N SER A 102 4.64 -4.50 -15.20
CA SER A 102 4.03 -3.22 -15.54
C SER A 102 3.37 -3.34 -16.91
N ASP A 103 2.29 -2.57 -17.11
CA ASP A 103 1.66 -2.45 -18.44
C ASP A 103 2.60 -1.77 -19.43
N GLU A 104 3.51 -0.93 -18.91
CA GLU A 104 4.51 -0.25 -19.73
C GLU A 104 5.83 -0.98 -19.67
N THR A 105 6.43 -1.27 -20.82
CA THR A 105 7.70 -1.98 -20.89
C THR A 105 8.88 -1.18 -20.35
N THR A 106 8.69 0.13 -20.18
CA THR A 106 9.72 1.02 -19.64
C THR A 106 9.81 0.97 -18.11
N HIS A 107 8.82 0.36 -17.45
CA HIS A 107 8.73 0.33 -15.99
C HIS A 107 8.85 -1.09 -15.47
N THR A 108 9.44 -1.23 -14.31
CA THR A 108 9.45 -2.47 -13.55
C THR A 108 8.77 -2.23 -12.21
N GLY A 109 8.26 -3.28 -11.59
CA GLY A 109 7.48 -3.12 -10.37
C GLY A 109 7.81 -4.15 -9.31
N TRP A 110 7.47 -3.78 -8.07
CA TRP A 110 7.63 -4.64 -6.90
C TRP A 110 6.36 -4.52 -6.06
N ALA A 111 5.74 -5.66 -5.75
CA ALA A 111 4.51 -5.72 -4.97
C ALA A 111 4.82 -6.04 -3.52
N LEU A 112 4.15 -5.34 -2.62
CA LEU A 112 4.23 -5.54 -1.18
C LEU A 112 2.85 -5.83 -0.63
N ASP A 113 2.77 -6.70 0.36
CA ASP A 113 1.52 -7.02 1.04
C ASP A 113 1.61 -6.59 2.50
N PHE A 114 0.54 -5.94 2.96
CA PHE A 114 0.45 -5.47 4.33
C PHE A 114 -0.91 -5.75 4.92
N THR A 115 -0.94 -5.97 6.22
CA THR A 115 -2.18 -6.01 6.99
C THR A 115 -2.16 -4.86 7.99
N TYR A 116 -3.25 -4.13 8.06
CA TYR A 116 -3.44 -3.08 9.06
C TYR A 116 -4.54 -3.51 10.02
N PRO A 117 -4.21 -3.80 11.28
CA PRO A 117 -5.23 -4.12 12.29
C PRO A 117 -5.82 -2.81 12.81
N GLU A 118 -7.07 -2.57 12.44
CA GLU A 118 -7.82 -1.41 12.95
C GLU A 118 -8.54 -1.83 14.21
N TYR A 119 -8.06 -1.35 15.35
CA TYR A 119 -8.65 -1.70 16.63
C TYR A 119 -9.91 -0.90 16.87
N GLN A 120 -10.96 -1.58 17.29
CA GLN A 120 -12.21 -0.94 17.63
C GLN A 120 -12.27 -0.71 19.13
N ARG A 121 -12.59 0.49 19.50
CA ARG A 121 -12.79 0.83 20.90
C ARG A 121 -14.21 0.51 21.32
N LYS A 122 -14.36 0.10 22.57
CA LYS A 122 -15.66 -0.13 23.15
C LYS A 122 -16.50 1.14 23.09
N GLY A 123 -17.67 1.06 22.50
CA GLY A 123 -18.57 2.21 22.37
C GLY A 123 -18.42 3.00 21.08
N GLU A 124 -17.57 2.57 20.18
CA GLU A 124 -17.42 3.18 18.85
C GLU A 124 -18.12 2.38 17.76
#